data_87442fb8bb026b1c0d66d63f4f688c77
#
_entry.id   87442fb8bb026b1c0d66d63f4f688c77
#
_cell.length_a   1.000
_cell.length_b   1.000
_cell.length_c   1.000
_cell.angle_alpha   90.00
_cell.angle_beta   90.00
_cell.angle_gamma   90.00
#
_symmetry.space_group_name_H-M   'P 1'
#
loop_
_entity.id
_entity.type
_entity.pdbx_description
1 polymer ?
#
loop_
_entity_poly.entity_id
_entity_poly.type
_entity_poly.pdbx_seq_one_letter_code
_entity_poly.pdbx_strand_id
1 'polypeptide(L)'
;PGDMIQQGDMLGVIKDYEGKILEVCKAEYGGVILYQTGSLQVQESGSVIAYGRISRESDSRKERIAGYWSKRSDSFQAQRRAELHSSMADRWLLEIQKYLPQRKLKILDVGCGSGFFTILLGKQGHEVLGTDLTPDMIEKSRELAKEEGVDCKFEIMDAENLDFPDETFDVVISRNLTWTLPDAGHAYEEWCRVLKKGGI
;
A
#
# COMPACT_ATOMS: atom_id res chain seq x y z
N PRO A 1 6.44 14.84 -4.25
CA PRO A 1 6.26 13.74 -5.18
C PRO A 1 6.00 14.25 -6.59
N GLY A 2 6.51 13.55 -7.60
CA GLY A 2 6.40 13.94 -9.00
C GLY A 2 7.52 14.84 -9.52
N ASP A 3 8.39 15.37 -8.67
CA ASP A 3 9.50 16.21 -9.11
C ASP A 3 10.56 15.38 -9.84
N MET A 4 11.01 15.88 -10.98
CA MET A 4 12.12 15.30 -11.73
C MET A 4 13.44 15.61 -11.08
N ILE A 5 14.31 14.62 -10.98
CA ILE A 5 15.66 14.75 -10.41
C ILE A 5 16.71 14.23 -11.39
N GLN A 6 17.92 14.76 -11.27
CA GLN A 6 19.10 14.30 -11.98
C GLN A 6 20.07 13.59 -11.02
N GLN A 7 20.99 12.82 -11.58
CA GLN A 7 22.06 12.21 -10.79
C GLN A 7 22.87 13.30 -10.09
N GLY A 8 23.06 13.16 -8.78
CA GLY A 8 23.80 14.10 -7.93
C GLY A 8 22.94 15.17 -7.28
N ASP A 9 21.67 15.33 -7.66
CA ASP A 9 20.76 16.28 -7.01
C ASP A 9 20.64 15.98 -5.51
N MET A 10 20.60 17.03 -4.72
CA MET A 10 20.41 16.93 -3.28
C MET A 10 18.94 16.62 -2.97
N LEU A 11 18.70 15.45 -2.39
CA LEU A 11 17.36 14.98 -2.02
C LEU A 11 16.96 15.43 -0.61
N GLY A 12 17.94 15.64 0.28
CA GLY A 12 17.72 16.08 1.64
C GLY A 12 18.96 15.98 2.51
N VAL A 13 18.82 16.40 3.76
CA VAL A 13 19.86 16.31 4.80
C VAL A 13 19.28 15.75 6.08
N ILE A 14 20.03 14.84 6.71
CA ILE A 14 19.72 14.33 8.05
C ILE A 14 20.55 15.13 9.03
N LYS A 15 19.92 15.67 10.07
CA LYS A 15 20.55 16.46 11.13
C LYS A 15 20.26 15.84 12.49
N ASP A 16 21.18 16.07 13.44
CA ASP A 16 20.89 15.80 14.84
C ASP A 16 19.99 16.88 15.48
N TYR A 17 19.71 16.73 16.77
CA TYR A 17 18.86 17.66 17.52
C TYR A 17 19.50 19.07 17.70
N GLU A 18 20.81 19.17 17.51
CA GLU A 18 21.54 20.43 17.59
C GLU A 18 21.66 21.14 16.22
N GLY A 19 21.12 20.49 15.16
CA GLY A 19 21.11 20.99 13.79
C GLY A 19 22.37 20.68 12.99
N LYS A 20 23.29 19.88 13.52
CA LYS A 20 24.50 19.44 12.82
C LYS A 20 24.11 18.41 11.75
N ILE A 21 24.63 18.58 10.55
CA ILE A 21 24.40 17.67 9.43
C ILE A 21 25.12 16.35 9.73
N LEU A 22 24.34 15.25 9.76
CA LEU A 22 24.82 13.88 9.89
C LEU A 22 25.03 13.25 8.51
N GLU A 23 24.11 13.51 7.57
CA GLU A 23 24.15 12.92 6.24
C GLU A 23 23.51 13.86 5.21
N VAL A 24 24.04 13.82 3.97
CA VAL A 24 23.46 14.49 2.80
C VAL A 24 23.02 13.42 1.81
N CYS A 25 21.72 13.27 1.64
CA CYS A 25 21.15 12.33 0.69
C CYS A 25 21.18 12.92 -0.73
N LYS A 26 21.82 12.21 -1.66
CA LYS A 26 21.90 12.61 -3.07
C LYS A 26 21.30 11.54 -3.97
N ALA A 27 20.77 11.96 -5.12
CA ALA A 27 20.27 11.04 -6.12
C ALA A 27 21.42 10.26 -6.79
N GLU A 28 21.34 8.95 -6.76
CA GLU A 28 22.34 8.07 -7.42
C GLU A 28 22.14 8.01 -8.94
N TYR A 29 20.91 8.32 -9.42
CA TYR A 29 20.54 8.35 -10.83
C TYR A 29 19.39 9.34 -11.06
N GLY A 30 19.17 9.74 -12.31
CA GLY A 30 18.03 10.58 -12.69
C GLY A 30 16.72 9.83 -12.63
N GLY A 31 15.62 10.50 -12.25
CA GLY A 31 14.31 9.88 -12.12
C GLY A 31 13.25 10.84 -11.60
N VAL A 32 12.26 10.30 -10.90
CA VAL A 32 11.17 11.05 -10.29
C VAL A 32 11.05 10.72 -8.81
N ILE A 33 10.79 11.73 -7.99
CA ILE A 33 10.52 11.53 -6.56
C ILE A 33 9.14 10.89 -6.39
N LEU A 34 9.11 9.70 -5.80
CA LEU A 34 7.90 8.94 -5.53
C LEU A 34 7.29 9.37 -4.20
N TYR A 35 8.13 9.49 -3.17
CA TYR A 35 7.66 9.95 -1.87
C TYR A 35 8.80 10.54 -1.04
N GLN A 36 8.46 11.44 -0.12
CA GLN A 36 9.33 11.98 0.93
C GLN A 36 8.64 11.84 2.27
N THR A 37 9.36 11.40 3.30
CA THR A 37 8.82 11.41 4.65
C THR A 37 8.81 12.83 5.21
N GLY A 38 7.67 13.23 5.79
CA GLY A 38 7.54 14.46 6.56
C GLY A 38 7.80 14.27 8.06
N SER A 39 8.32 13.12 8.48
CA SER A 39 8.61 12.84 9.88
C SER A 39 9.80 13.66 10.37
N LEU A 40 9.67 14.26 11.56
CA LEU A 40 10.76 14.94 12.26
C LEU A 40 11.74 13.95 12.90
N GLN A 41 11.43 12.65 12.91
CA GLN A 41 12.26 11.62 13.51
C GLN A 41 12.46 10.49 12.50
N VAL A 42 13.72 10.21 12.19
CA VAL A 42 14.13 9.12 11.30
C VAL A 42 14.84 8.06 12.13
N GLN A 43 14.38 6.81 12.01
CA GLN A 43 15.07 5.67 12.60
C GLN A 43 16.21 5.20 11.70
N GLU A 44 17.24 4.65 12.29
CA GLU A 44 18.29 3.94 11.55
C GLU A 44 17.65 2.88 10.66
N SER A 45 18.03 2.80 9.39
CA SER A 45 17.41 1.97 8.33
C SER A 45 16.00 2.39 7.85
N GLY A 46 15.43 3.48 8.32
CA GLY A 46 14.16 4.01 7.80
C GLY A 46 14.33 4.68 6.43
N SER A 47 13.40 4.43 5.49
CA SER A 47 13.37 5.15 4.21
C SER A 47 12.90 6.58 4.41
N VAL A 48 13.75 7.54 4.06
CA VAL A 48 13.45 8.98 4.15
C VAL A 48 12.90 9.53 2.85
N ILE A 49 13.35 8.97 1.72
CA ILE A 49 12.98 9.37 0.37
C ILE A 49 12.97 8.14 -0.54
N ALA A 50 11.99 8.05 -1.42
CA ALA A 50 11.99 7.08 -2.49
C ALA A 50 11.90 7.80 -3.84
N TYR A 51 12.72 7.38 -4.78
CA TYR A 51 12.70 7.86 -6.15
C TYR A 51 12.96 6.71 -7.13
N GLY A 52 12.48 6.83 -8.35
CA GLY A 52 12.56 5.78 -9.36
C GLY A 52 12.94 6.30 -10.73
N ARG A 53 13.54 5.44 -11.56
CA ARG A 53 13.79 5.71 -12.97
C ARG A 53 12.48 5.64 -13.73
N ILE A 54 12.26 6.57 -14.65
CA ILE A 54 11.19 6.46 -15.63
C ILE A 54 11.63 5.43 -16.68
N SER A 55 10.94 4.30 -16.78
CA SER A 55 11.09 3.33 -17.85
C SER A 55 9.80 3.24 -18.65
N ARG A 56 9.92 3.01 -19.98
CA ARG A 56 8.77 2.93 -20.90
C ARG A 56 8.12 1.54 -20.98
N GLU A 57 8.61 0.56 -20.23
CA GLU A 57 8.12 -0.82 -20.24
C GLU A 57 7.30 -1.09 -18.99
N SER A 58 5.96 -1.02 -19.09
CA SER A 58 5.03 -1.22 -17.98
C SER A 58 5.09 -2.64 -17.41
N ASP A 59 5.16 -3.66 -18.25
CA ASP A 59 5.11 -5.06 -17.82
C ASP A 59 6.36 -5.47 -17.03
N SER A 60 7.54 -5.09 -17.52
CA SER A 60 8.80 -5.36 -16.80
C SER A 60 8.89 -4.64 -15.45
N ARG A 61 8.13 -3.56 -15.27
CA ARG A 61 8.04 -2.84 -13.99
C ARG A 61 7.18 -3.61 -12.99
N LYS A 62 6.02 -4.12 -13.41
CA LYS A 62 5.13 -4.91 -12.57
C LYS A 62 5.81 -6.19 -12.09
N GLU A 63 6.52 -6.88 -12.96
CA GLU A 63 7.33 -8.06 -12.58
C GLU A 63 8.40 -7.72 -11.52
N ARG A 64 9.10 -6.59 -11.66
CA ARG A 64 10.09 -6.16 -10.66
C ARG A 64 9.45 -5.80 -9.33
N ILE A 65 8.29 -5.15 -9.34
CA ILE A 65 7.51 -4.82 -8.14
C ILE A 65 7.09 -6.10 -7.44
N ALA A 66 6.47 -7.04 -8.16
CA ALA A 66 6.07 -8.32 -7.61
C ALA A 66 7.27 -9.10 -7.04
N GLY A 67 8.39 -9.17 -7.77
CA GLY A 67 9.62 -9.83 -7.30
C GLY A 67 10.25 -9.17 -6.07
N TYR A 68 10.14 -7.85 -5.93
CA TYR A 68 10.59 -7.14 -4.72
C TYR A 68 9.73 -7.51 -3.51
N TRP A 69 8.41 -7.49 -3.66
CA TRP A 69 7.48 -7.78 -2.58
C TRP A 69 7.43 -9.27 -2.22
N SER A 70 7.63 -10.16 -3.21
CA SER A 70 7.78 -11.60 -2.98
C SER A 70 8.90 -11.90 -1.97
N LYS A 71 10.08 -11.32 -2.18
CA LYS A 71 11.22 -11.48 -1.27
C LYS A 71 11.01 -10.93 0.14
N ARG A 72 10.03 -10.08 0.34
CA ARG A 72 9.73 -9.42 1.61
C ARG A 72 8.45 -9.93 2.28
N SER A 73 7.76 -10.88 1.66
CA SER A 73 6.43 -11.32 2.10
C SER A 73 6.42 -11.82 3.55
N ASP A 74 7.41 -12.61 3.98
CA ASP A 74 7.51 -13.10 5.35
C ASP A 74 7.70 -11.98 6.38
N SER A 75 8.65 -11.08 6.14
CA SER A 75 8.93 -9.96 7.04
C SER A 75 7.76 -8.98 7.09
N PHE A 76 7.09 -8.77 5.96
CA PHE A 76 5.92 -7.91 5.87
C PHE A 76 4.71 -8.51 6.60
N GLN A 77 4.48 -9.83 6.47
CA GLN A 77 3.44 -10.53 7.22
C GLN A 77 3.68 -10.42 8.74
N ALA A 78 4.92 -10.67 9.20
CA ALA A 78 5.25 -10.54 10.62
C ALA A 78 4.97 -9.12 11.15
N GLN A 79 5.29 -8.09 10.37
CA GLN A 79 5.00 -6.70 10.71
C GLN A 79 3.48 -6.44 10.78
N ARG A 80 2.70 -6.90 9.80
CA ARG A 80 1.25 -6.72 9.78
C ARG A 80 0.55 -7.50 10.88
N ARG A 81 1.03 -8.70 11.21
CA ARG A 81 0.56 -9.46 12.38
C ARG A 81 0.76 -8.66 13.68
N ALA A 82 1.96 -8.13 13.88
CA ALA A 82 2.24 -7.30 15.06
C ALA A 82 1.35 -6.04 15.11
N GLU A 83 1.10 -5.40 13.97
CA GLU A 83 0.25 -4.23 13.85
C GLU A 83 -1.22 -4.56 14.17
N LEU A 84 -1.75 -5.71 13.73
CA LEU A 84 -3.11 -6.18 14.05
C LEU A 84 -3.33 -6.36 15.55
N HIS A 85 -2.28 -6.70 16.30
CA HIS A 85 -2.34 -6.93 17.76
C HIS A 85 -1.88 -5.70 18.57
N SER A 86 -1.77 -4.57 17.95
CA SER A 86 -1.33 -3.32 18.59
C SER A 86 -2.45 -2.27 18.61
N SER A 87 -2.27 -1.22 19.40
CA SER A 87 -3.18 -0.06 19.42
C SER A 87 -3.28 0.66 18.06
N MET A 88 -2.42 0.34 17.11
CA MET A 88 -2.51 0.87 15.75
C MET A 88 -3.72 0.33 15.00
N ALA A 89 -4.09 -0.94 15.22
CA ALA A 89 -5.30 -1.52 14.64
C ALA A 89 -6.55 -0.75 15.08
N ASP A 90 -6.66 -0.47 16.39
CA ASP A 90 -7.78 0.30 16.93
C ASP A 90 -7.83 1.73 16.36
N ARG A 91 -6.68 2.38 16.21
CA ARG A 91 -6.60 3.72 15.62
C ARG A 91 -7.05 3.73 14.16
N TRP A 92 -6.60 2.76 13.36
CA TRP A 92 -7.03 2.61 11.98
C TRP A 92 -8.52 2.36 11.90
N LEU A 93 -9.04 1.48 12.73
CA LEU A 93 -10.47 1.18 12.77
C LEU A 93 -11.30 2.41 13.12
N LEU A 94 -10.93 3.15 14.17
CA LEU A 94 -11.60 4.39 14.56
C LEU A 94 -11.56 5.45 13.45
N GLU A 95 -10.44 5.55 12.72
CA GLU A 95 -10.34 6.50 11.62
C GLU A 95 -11.23 6.11 10.45
N ILE A 96 -11.18 4.86 10.02
CA ILE A 96 -11.96 4.36 8.89
C ILE A 96 -13.45 4.43 9.19
N GLN A 97 -13.88 4.09 10.40
CA GLN A 97 -15.29 4.12 10.81
C GLN A 97 -15.95 5.50 10.74
N LYS A 98 -15.19 6.57 10.75
CA LYS A 98 -15.73 7.94 10.56
C LYS A 98 -16.39 8.13 9.19
N TYR A 99 -15.94 7.39 8.21
CA TYR A 99 -16.39 7.50 6.81
C TYR A 99 -17.35 6.38 6.42
N LEU A 100 -17.35 5.24 7.13
CA LEU A 100 -18.15 4.09 6.77
C LEU A 100 -19.59 4.20 7.29
N PRO A 101 -20.62 3.94 6.45
CA PRO A 101 -21.99 3.82 6.92
C PRO A 101 -22.17 2.61 7.85
N GLN A 102 -23.07 2.76 8.82
CA GLN A 102 -23.34 1.72 9.85
C GLN A 102 -24.21 0.58 9.30
N ARG A 103 -23.66 -0.17 8.36
CA ARG A 103 -24.26 -1.39 7.81
C ARG A 103 -23.16 -2.33 7.33
N LYS A 104 -23.50 -3.57 7.05
CA LYS A 104 -22.58 -4.48 6.37
C LYS A 104 -22.26 -3.95 4.96
N LEU A 105 -20.99 -3.88 4.61
CA LEU A 105 -20.46 -3.33 3.36
C LEU A 105 -19.71 -4.41 2.60
N LYS A 106 -19.70 -4.27 1.27
CA LYS A 106 -18.82 -5.01 0.37
C LYS A 106 -17.63 -4.13 0.04
N ILE A 107 -16.45 -4.51 0.52
CA ILE A 107 -15.23 -3.69 0.51
C ILE A 107 -14.17 -4.36 -0.35
N LEU A 108 -13.49 -3.59 -1.20
CA LEU A 108 -12.30 -3.99 -1.93
C LEU A 108 -11.07 -3.34 -1.29
N ASP A 109 -10.11 -4.15 -0.86
CA ASP A 109 -8.78 -3.71 -0.37
C ASP A 109 -7.75 -3.93 -1.49
N VAL A 110 -7.41 -2.86 -2.21
CA VAL A 110 -6.51 -2.92 -3.37
C VAL A 110 -5.06 -2.77 -2.93
N GLY A 111 -4.22 -3.74 -3.32
CA GLY A 111 -2.84 -3.84 -2.83
C GLY A 111 -2.80 -4.22 -1.35
N CYS A 112 -3.58 -5.22 -0.96
CA CYS A 112 -3.80 -5.61 0.43
C CYS A 112 -2.53 -6.11 1.14
N GLY A 113 -1.47 -6.44 0.38
CA GLY A 113 -0.26 -7.07 0.91
C GLY A 113 -0.61 -8.34 1.68
N SER A 114 -0.17 -8.44 2.94
CA SER A 114 -0.52 -9.57 3.82
C SER A 114 -1.87 -9.39 4.56
N GLY A 115 -2.79 -8.55 4.04
CA GLY A 115 -4.20 -8.53 4.41
C GLY A 115 -4.58 -7.72 5.64
N PHE A 116 -3.79 -6.73 6.05
CA PHE A 116 -4.07 -5.96 7.29
C PHE A 116 -5.47 -5.34 7.31
N PHE A 117 -5.85 -4.53 6.31
CA PHE A 117 -7.18 -3.92 6.29
C PHE A 117 -8.28 -4.93 5.96
N THR A 118 -7.99 -5.89 5.08
CA THR A 118 -8.93 -6.96 4.76
C THR A 118 -9.37 -7.71 6.02
N ILE A 119 -8.40 -8.10 6.86
CA ILE A 119 -8.66 -8.82 8.12
C ILE A 119 -9.32 -7.90 9.15
N LEU A 120 -8.80 -6.67 9.32
CA LEU A 120 -9.31 -5.71 10.29
C LEU A 120 -10.79 -5.40 10.06
N LEU A 121 -11.18 -5.15 8.80
CA LEU A 121 -12.57 -4.85 8.42
C LEU A 121 -13.45 -6.11 8.37
N GLY A 122 -12.86 -7.26 8.03
CA GLY A 122 -13.53 -8.56 8.11
C GLY A 122 -13.96 -8.89 9.54
N LYS A 123 -13.12 -8.60 10.55
CA LYS A 123 -13.46 -8.73 11.98
C LYS A 123 -14.65 -7.86 12.40
N GLN A 124 -14.94 -6.79 11.68
CA GLN A 124 -16.12 -5.93 11.91
C GLN A 124 -17.39 -6.47 11.21
N GLY A 125 -17.32 -7.62 10.54
CA GLY A 125 -18.45 -8.25 9.89
C GLY A 125 -18.74 -7.74 8.46
N HIS A 126 -17.84 -6.95 7.87
CA HIS A 126 -17.91 -6.57 6.46
C HIS A 126 -17.56 -7.75 5.54
N GLU A 127 -18.06 -7.73 4.31
CA GLU A 127 -17.60 -8.63 3.25
C GLU A 127 -16.40 -7.98 2.56
N VAL A 128 -15.19 -8.48 2.83
CA VAL A 128 -13.96 -7.87 2.34
C VAL A 128 -13.23 -8.81 1.40
N LEU A 129 -12.84 -8.27 0.25
CA LEU A 129 -11.96 -8.92 -0.71
C LEU A 129 -10.65 -8.14 -0.78
N GLY A 130 -9.54 -8.80 -0.49
CA GLY A 130 -8.19 -8.25 -0.67
C GLY A 130 -7.61 -8.68 -2.00
N THR A 131 -6.99 -7.75 -2.72
CA THR A 131 -6.27 -8.05 -3.96
C THR A 131 -4.84 -7.55 -3.88
N ASP A 132 -3.90 -8.31 -4.44
CA ASP A 132 -2.49 -7.92 -4.57
C ASP A 132 -1.89 -8.53 -5.82
N LEU A 133 -0.94 -7.86 -6.45
CA LEU A 133 -0.25 -8.35 -7.64
C LEU A 133 0.68 -9.53 -7.33
N THR A 134 1.15 -9.65 -6.08
CA THR A 134 2.18 -10.58 -5.64
C THR A 134 1.57 -11.87 -5.08
N PRO A 135 1.75 -13.04 -5.73
CA PRO A 135 1.19 -14.31 -5.25
C PRO A 135 1.58 -14.64 -3.81
N ASP A 136 2.85 -14.42 -3.43
CA ASP A 136 3.33 -14.70 -2.07
C ASP A 136 2.64 -13.81 -1.02
N MET A 137 2.31 -12.55 -1.37
CA MET A 137 1.52 -11.68 -0.47
C MET A 137 0.12 -12.24 -0.25
N ILE A 138 -0.53 -12.73 -1.31
CA ILE A 138 -1.86 -13.36 -1.22
C ILE A 138 -1.82 -14.65 -0.39
N GLU A 139 -0.78 -15.46 -0.54
CA GLU A 139 -0.59 -16.64 0.32
C GLU A 139 -0.46 -16.23 1.79
N LYS A 140 0.40 -15.26 2.08
CA LYS A 140 0.61 -14.72 3.43
C LYS A 140 -0.65 -14.07 4.02
N SER A 141 -1.48 -13.45 3.20
CA SER A 141 -2.75 -12.87 3.66
C SER A 141 -3.76 -13.96 4.06
N ARG A 142 -3.82 -15.05 3.29
CA ARG A 142 -4.68 -16.21 3.61
C ARG A 142 -4.24 -16.92 4.89
N GLU A 143 -2.93 -17.10 5.07
CA GLU A 143 -2.35 -17.66 6.30
C GLU A 143 -2.74 -16.80 7.51
N LEU A 144 -2.53 -15.49 7.42
CA LEU A 144 -2.82 -14.57 8.52
C LEU A 144 -4.33 -14.47 8.82
N ALA A 145 -5.18 -14.44 7.80
CA ALA A 145 -6.64 -14.44 8.02
C ALA A 145 -7.12 -15.72 8.71
N LYS A 146 -6.54 -16.88 8.36
CA LYS A 146 -6.82 -18.15 9.02
C LYS A 146 -6.36 -18.14 10.49
N GLU A 147 -5.18 -17.62 10.77
CA GLU A 147 -4.67 -17.46 12.15
C GLU A 147 -5.60 -16.56 12.98
N GLU A 148 -6.11 -15.48 12.38
CA GLU A 148 -7.00 -14.52 13.03
C GLU A 148 -8.47 -14.98 13.09
N GLY A 149 -8.80 -16.15 12.50
CA GLY A 149 -10.15 -16.71 12.51
C GLY A 149 -11.17 -15.90 11.71
N VAL A 150 -10.73 -15.21 10.65
CA VAL A 150 -11.56 -14.35 9.82
C VAL A 150 -11.75 -14.95 8.43
N ASP A 151 -13.02 -15.06 8.00
CA ASP A 151 -13.35 -15.54 6.66
C ASP A 151 -13.32 -14.38 5.67
N CYS A 152 -12.13 -14.12 5.11
CA CYS A 152 -11.89 -13.13 4.06
C CYS A 152 -11.46 -13.80 2.76
N LYS A 153 -11.77 -13.14 1.64
CA LYS A 153 -11.32 -13.58 0.32
C LYS A 153 -10.09 -12.81 -0.13
N PHE A 154 -9.21 -13.51 -0.87
CA PHE A 154 -7.98 -12.91 -1.40
C PHE A 154 -7.73 -13.42 -2.81
N GLU A 155 -7.44 -12.50 -3.73
CA GLU A 155 -7.21 -12.79 -5.15
C GLU A 155 -5.95 -12.10 -5.66
N ILE A 156 -5.22 -12.79 -6.55
CA ILE A 156 -4.09 -12.18 -7.26
C ILE A 156 -4.69 -11.31 -8.37
N MET A 157 -4.39 -10.00 -8.33
CA MET A 157 -4.96 -9.06 -9.28
C MET A 157 -4.10 -7.82 -9.43
N ASP A 158 -4.08 -7.28 -10.64
CA ASP A 158 -3.44 -6.01 -10.94
C ASP A 158 -4.35 -4.84 -10.55
N ALA A 159 -3.85 -3.93 -9.73
CA ALA A 159 -4.59 -2.75 -9.29
C ALA A 159 -4.98 -1.78 -10.43
N GLU A 160 -4.29 -1.87 -11.56
CA GLU A 160 -4.58 -1.08 -12.77
C GLU A 160 -5.57 -1.77 -13.71
N ASN A 161 -5.91 -3.06 -13.46
CA ASN A 161 -6.83 -3.83 -14.29
C ASN A 161 -7.65 -4.77 -13.40
N LEU A 162 -8.76 -4.26 -12.87
CA LEU A 162 -9.62 -4.99 -11.95
C LEU A 162 -10.66 -5.83 -12.72
N ASP A 163 -10.63 -7.15 -12.54
CA ASP A 163 -11.58 -8.08 -13.16
C ASP A 163 -12.88 -8.16 -12.34
N PHE A 164 -13.53 -7.01 -12.19
CA PHE A 164 -14.85 -6.90 -11.54
C PHE A 164 -15.79 -6.08 -12.42
N PRO A 165 -17.11 -6.38 -12.38
CA PRO A 165 -18.11 -5.51 -12.98
C PRO A 165 -18.10 -4.10 -12.37
N ASP A 166 -18.60 -3.14 -13.14
CA ASP A 166 -18.83 -1.77 -12.64
C ASP A 166 -19.73 -1.79 -11.41
N GLU A 167 -19.57 -0.81 -10.54
CA GLU A 167 -20.45 -0.58 -9.38
C GLU A 167 -20.60 -1.83 -8.47
N THR A 168 -19.52 -2.57 -8.26
CA THR A 168 -19.53 -3.84 -7.48
C THR A 168 -19.38 -3.61 -5.97
N PHE A 169 -18.54 -2.64 -5.56
CA PHE A 169 -18.14 -2.44 -4.16
C PHE A 169 -18.78 -1.18 -3.57
N ASP A 170 -19.10 -1.26 -2.28
CA ASP A 170 -19.56 -0.08 -1.51
C ASP A 170 -18.39 0.82 -1.14
N VAL A 171 -17.20 0.22 -0.94
CA VAL A 171 -15.96 0.91 -0.53
C VAL A 171 -14.78 0.31 -1.28
N VAL A 172 -13.88 1.17 -1.71
CA VAL A 172 -12.54 0.79 -2.18
C VAL A 172 -11.52 1.43 -1.23
N ILE A 173 -10.68 0.62 -0.63
CA ILE A 173 -9.63 1.07 0.27
C ILE A 173 -8.26 0.62 -0.25
N SER A 174 -7.25 1.44 -0.05
CA SER A 174 -5.87 1.08 -0.36
C SER A 174 -4.92 1.76 0.61
N ARG A 175 -3.81 1.08 0.93
CA ARG A 175 -2.79 1.61 1.82
C ARG A 175 -1.39 1.37 1.26
N ASN A 176 -0.62 2.44 1.09
CA ASN A 176 0.78 2.38 0.66
C ASN A 176 1.00 1.71 -0.71
N LEU A 177 0.04 1.82 -1.64
CA LEU A 177 0.12 1.20 -2.96
C LEU A 177 0.48 2.19 -4.06
N THR A 178 -0.14 3.36 -4.09
CA THR A 178 -0.19 4.27 -5.25
C THR A 178 1.17 4.73 -5.75
N TRP A 179 2.16 4.84 -4.87
CA TRP A 179 3.53 5.20 -5.23
C TRP A 179 4.30 4.08 -5.95
N THR A 180 3.78 2.85 -5.94
CA THR A 180 4.36 1.70 -6.65
C THR A 180 3.79 1.50 -8.05
N LEU A 181 2.62 2.07 -8.33
CA LEU A 181 1.89 1.83 -9.57
C LEU A 181 2.59 2.47 -10.77
N PRO A 182 2.76 1.75 -11.88
CA PRO A 182 3.21 2.31 -13.16
C PRO A 182 2.31 3.42 -13.69
N ASP A 183 0.99 3.24 -13.60
CA ASP A 183 -0.03 4.21 -14.00
C ASP A 183 -1.10 4.36 -12.90
N ALA A 184 -0.82 5.23 -11.93
CA ALA A 184 -1.76 5.52 -10.85
C ALA A 184 -3.04 6.19 -11.34
N GLY A 185 -3.00 6.95 -12.44
CA GLY A 185 -4.17 7.58 -13.04
C GLY A 185 -5.17 6.53 -13.51
N HIS A 186 -4.72 5.58 -14.31
CA HIS A 186 -5.54 4.47 -14.78
C HIS A 186 -6.05 3.59 -13.62
N ALA A 187 -5.22 3.33 -12.61
CA ALA A 187 -5.67 2.61 -11.42
C ALA A 187 -6.84 3.30 -10.72
N TYR A 188 -6.78 4.61 -10.56
CA TYR A 188 -7.91 5.37 -9.96
C TYR A 188 -9.17 5.30 -10.82
N GLU A 189 -9.07 5.32 -12.14
CA GLU A 189 -10.22 5.13 -13.05
C GLU A 189 -10.87 3.77 -12.83
N GLU A 190 -10.06 2.70 -12.75
CA GLU A 190 -10.53 1.34 -12.46
C GLU A 190 -11.19 1.23 -11.07
N TRP A 191 -10.59 1.85 -10.04
CA TRP A 191 -11.18 1.86 -8.70
C TRP A 191 -12.51 2.61 -8.66
N CYS A 192 -12.62 3.74 -9.35
CA CYS A 192 -13.88 4.46 -9.50
C CYS A 192 -14.91 3.67 -10.29
N ARG A 193 -14.50 2.91 -11.33
CA ARG A 193 -15.39 2.08 -12.12
C ARG A 193 -16.06 0.98 -11.30
N VAL A 194 -15.28 0.28 -10.47
CA VAL A 194 -15.79 -0.81 -9.63
C VAL A 194 -16.53 -0.32 -8.38
N LEU A 195 -16.40 0.96 -8.04
CA LEU A 195 -17.08 1.58 -6.89
C LEU A 195 -18.52 1.94 -7.28
N LYS A 196 -19.48 1.62 -6.43
CA LYS A 196 -20.89 1.99 -6.61
C LYS A 196 -21.08 3.51 -6.58
N LYS A 197 -22.12 4.01 -7.23
CA LYS A 197 -22.50 5.42 -7.12
C LYS A 197 -22.77 5.81 -5.67
N GLY A 198 -22.08 6.84 -5.20
CA GLY A 198 -22.11 7.25 -3.80
C GLY A 198 -21.34 6.33 -2.85
N GLY A 199 -20.51 5.43 -3.38
CA GLY A 199 -19.52 4.67 -2.62
C GLY A 199 -18.35 5.53 -2.14
N ILE A 200 -17.49 4.95 -1.33
CA ILE A 200 -16.38 5.62 -0.61
C ILE A 200 -15.06 4.98 -1.00
#